data_945281eab67a00aa1c3bc81f83143cae
#
_entry.id   945281eab67a00aa1c3bc81f83143cae
#
_cell.length_a   1.000
_cell.length_b   1.000
_cell.length_c   1.000
_cell.angle_alpha   90.00
_cell.angle_beta   90.00
_cell.angle_gamma   90.00
#
_symmetry.space_group_name_H-M   'P 1'
#
loop_
_entity.id
_entity.type
_entity.pdbx_description
1 polymer ?
#
loop_
_entity_poly.entity_id
_entity_poly.type
_entity_poly.pdbx_seq_one_letter_code
_entity_poly.pdbx_strand_id
1 'polypeptide(L)'
;MRLYGTEGGFARREGMPAWRGEVCLFAPAELEAAHLPACVRLLLPAQARYCRAGTEGAALVGAVKRSAGNFTFALWEGNLAVCDEGDFVQGVLDGLVGRPLTAGGALCAALAALLPPETEAVEALEALAEALETEALTEAALTSNRFGGKLLDVRKQVSALARYCAQLEDMFEDLGDAAQETALSPAEARSLALSGERAHRLREDTLGLREYLLQIRELYQAQIGIRQNEIMKFLTVVTTIFLPLTLLAGWYGMNFTGMPELAWPWGYPLIIFVSLVIVALCIWYFRRKKFL
;
A
#
# COMPACT_ATOMS: atom_id res chain seq x y z
N MET A 1 34.42 0.93 -10.05
CA MET A 1 34.09 1.42 -11.40
C MET A 1 33.94 0.26 -12.36
N ARG A 2 32.88 0.22 -13.14
CA ARG A 2 32.65 -0.78 -14.18
C ARG A 2 32.31 -0.07 -15.50
N LEU A 3 32.97 -0.51 -16.56
CA LEU A 3 32.87 0.11 -17.88
C LEU A 3 32.24 -0.87 -18.86
N TYR A 4 31.29 -0.36 -19.67
CA TYR A 4 30.68 -1.09 -20.77
C TYR A 4 30.84 -0.26 -22.06
N GLY A 5 31.35 -0.88 -23.11
CA GLY A 5 31.44 -0.29 -24.42
C GLY A 5 30.23 -0.60 -25.27
N THR A 6 29.81 0.34 -26.11
CA THR A 6 28.68 0.16 -27.06
C THR A 6 29.12 -0.16 -28.47
N GLU A 7 30.38 0.12 -28.84
CA GLU A 7 30.96 -0.18 -30.17
C GLU A 7 31.17 -1.68 -30.37
N GLY A 8 30.53 -2.24 -31.38
CA GLY A 8 30.64 -3.66 -31.73
C GLY A 8 29.80 -4.61 -30.90
N GLY A 9 28.89 -4.06 -30.07
CA GLY A 9 27.99 -4.76 -29.15
C GLY A 9 28.24 -4.37 -27.69
N PHE A 10 27.19 -4.41 -26.87
CA PHE A 10 27.29 -4.04 -25.48
C PHE A 10 28.10 -5.08 -24.71
N ALA A 11 29.30 -4.71 -24.27
CA ALA A 11 30.24 -5.61 -23.63
C ALA A 11 30.98 -4.92 -22.48
N ARG A 12 31.28 -5.68 -21.42
CA ARG A 12 32.11 -5.20 -20.32
C ARG A 12 33.55 -5.00 -20.79
N ARG A 13 34.13 -3.85 -20.44
CA ARG A 13 35.51 -3.48 -20.75
C ARG A 13 36.29 -3.22 -19.46
N GLU A 14 37.60 -3.39 -19.51
CA GLU A 14 38.52 -2.99 -18.45
C GLU A 14 39.26 -1.73 -18.87
N GLY A 15 39.46 -0.80 -17.93
CA GLY A 15 40.19 0.42 -18.18
C GLY A 15 39.48 1.69 -17.69
N MET A 16 40.04 2.85 -18.04
CA MET A 16 39.42 4.16 -17.80
C MET A 16 38.49 4.54 -18.97
N PRO A 17 37.39 5.23 -18.67
CA PRO A 17 36.45 5.65 -19.73
C PRO A 17 37.10 6.65 -20.71
N ALA A 18 36.95 6.38 -21.98
CA ALA A 18 37.37 7.30 -23.06
C ALA A 18 36.24 8.25 -23.47
N TRP A 19 35.03 8.04 -22.93
CA TRP A 19 33.82 8.82 -23.20
C TRP A 19 33.46 8.90 -24.70
N ARG A 20 33.48 7.74 -25.36
CA ARG A 20 33.08 7.57 -26.75
C ARG A 20 31.99 6.52 -26.87
N GLY A 21 30.76 6.92 -26.51
CA GLY A 21 29.63 5.99 -26.49
C GLY A 21 29.73 4.92 -25.41
N GLU A 22 30.17 5.27 -24.23
CA GLU A 22 30.44 4.33 -23.14
C GLU A 22 29.43 4.48 -21.97
N VAL A 23 29.24 3.38 -21.27
CA VAL A 23 28.43 3.33 -20.02
C VAL A 23 29.34 3.03 -18.85
N CYS A 24 29.39 3.93 -17.88
CA CYS A 24 30.21 3.78 -16.69
C CYS A 24 29.37 3.73 -15.43
N LEU A 25 29.58 2.67 -14.63
CA LEU A 25 29.00 2.55 -13.29
C LEU A 25 30.07 2.85 -12.24
N PHE A 26 29.71 3.70 -11.30
CA PHE A 26 30.52 4.11 -10.17
C PHE A 26 29.83 3.75 -8.86
N ALA A 27 30.58 3.29 -7.88
CA ALA A 27 30.17 3.38 -6.50
C ALA A 27 30.34 4.82 -6.00
N PRO A 28 29.57 5.30 -5.01
CA PRO A 28 29.68 6.68 -4.50
C PRO A 28 31.10 7.08 -4.12
N ALA A 29 31.87 6.16 -3.54
CA ALA A 29 33.27 6.38 -3.14
C ALA A 29 34.24 6.56 -4.33
N GLU A 30 33.87 6.10 -5.53
CA GLU A 30 34.72 6.15 -6.74
C GLU A 30 34.46 7.40 -7.57
N LEU A 31 33.41 8.14 -7.27
CA LEU A 31 32.97 9.29 -8.06
C LEU A 31 34.00 10.43 -8.07
N GLU A 32 34.68 10.65 -6.94
CA GLU A 32 35.71 11.69 -6.81
C GLU A 32 36.96 11.39 -7.67
N ALA A 33 37.28 10.12 -7.88
CA ALA A 33 38.41 9.67 -8.67
C ALA A 33 38.13 9.60 -10.18
N ALA A 34 36.86 9.68 -10.59
CA ALA A 34 36.45 9.59 -11.98
C ALA A 34 36.72 10.90 -12.74
N HIS A 35 37.30 10.80 -13.93
CA HIS A 35 37.56 11.95 -14.84
C HIS A 35 36.27 12.33 -15.58
N LEU A 36 35.26 12.75 -14.79
CA LEU A 36 33.96 13.21 -15.31
C LEU A 36 34.04 14.69 -15.72
N PRO A 37 33.31 15.12 -16.77
CA PRO A 37 33.06 16.53 -17.03
C PRO A 37 32.52 17.23 -15.80
N ALA A 38 32.93 18.48 -15.54
CA ALA A 38 32.60 19.22 -14.31
C ALA A 38 31.07 19.34 -14.11
N CYS A 39 30.30 19.51 -15.18
CA CYS A 39 28.84 19.55 -15.15
C CYS A 39 28.23 18.25 -14.63
N VAL A 40 28.76 17.11 -15.06
CA VAL A 40 28.25 15.79 -14.66
C VAL A 40 28.64 15.42 -13.24
N ARG A 41 29.85 15.80 -12.81
CA ARG A 41 30.36 15.52 -11.46
C ARG A 41 29.54 16.18 -10.36
N LEU A 42 29.00 17.38 -10.62
CA LEU A 42 28.18 18.13 -9.66
C LEU A 42 26.78 17.53 -9.48
N LEU A 43 26.30 16.76 -10.45
CA LEU A 43 24.94 16.23 -10.49
C LEU A 43 24.76 14.85 -9.87
N LEU A 44 25.82 14.05 -9.92
CA LEU A 44 25.78 12.65 -9.47
C LEU A 44 25.72 12.44 -7.92
N PRO A 45 26.28 13.28 -7.04
CA PRO A 45 26.26 13.02 -5.60
C PRO A 45 24.99 13.49 -4.87
N ALA A 46 23.97 13.97 -5.55
CA ALA A 46 22.75 14.39 -4.89
C ALA A 46 22.03 13.19 -4.29
N GLN A 47 21.97 13.12 -2.95
CA GLN A 47 21.15 12.13 -2.26
C GLN A 47 19.72 12.18 -2.80
N ALA A 48 19.30 11.11 -3.46
CA ALA A 48 17.97 11.01 -4.04
C ALA A 48 16.94 10.94 -2.91
N ARG A 49 16.25 12.03 -2.65
CA ARG A 49 15.09 12.03 -1.75
C ARG A 49 13.82 11.54 -2.46
N TYR A 50 13.76 11.76 -3.79
CA TYR A 50 12.63 11.42 -4.68
C TYR A 50 13.19 10.93 -6.02
N CYS A 51 12.35 10.24 -6.81
CA CYS A 51 12.64 10.02 -8.22
C CYS A 51 12.41 11.35 -8.95
N ARG A 52 13.39 11.80 -9.72
CA ARG A 52 13.32 13.02 -10.52
C ARG A 52 14.26 12.92 -11.72
N ALA A 53 13.92 13.59 -12.77
CA ALA A 53 14.80 13.76 -13.94
C ALA A 53 14.67 15.18 -14.50
N GLY A 54 15.55 15.54 -15.42
CA GLY A 54 15.53 16.83 -16.11
C GLY A 54 16.75 17.00 -16.99
N THR A 55 16.84 18.16 -17.64
CA THR A 55 18.01 18.54 -18.44
C THR A 55 18.87 19.55 -17.71
N GLU A 56 20.17 19.39 -17.78
CA GLU A 56 21.14 20.44 -17.42
C GLU A 56 22.11 20.66 -18.59
N GLY A 57 21.89 21.77 -19.32
CA GLY A 57 22.55 22.01 -20.58
C GLY A 57 22.15 20.97 -21.65
N ALA A 58 23.12 20.27 -22.20
CA ALA A 58 22.87 19.18 -23.16
C ALA A 58 22.82 17.77 -22.48
N ALA A 59 22.92 17.69 -21.17
CA ALA A 59 22.91 16.43 -20.42
C ALA A 59 21.54 16.14 -19.86
N LEU A 60 21.06 14.91 -20.02
CA LEU A 60 19.90 14.35 -19.32
C LEU A 60 20.37 13.80 -17.98
N VAL A 61 19.79 14.28 -16.90
CA VAL A 61 20.19 13.90 -15.53
C VAL A 61 19.01 13.43 -14.73
N GLY A 62 19.25 12.55 -13.77
CA GLY A 62 18.20 12.09 -12.89
C GLY A 62 18.71 11.39 -11.66
N ALA A 63 17.80 11.26 -10.69
CA ALA A 63 18.03 10.58 -9.46
C ALA A 63 16.82 9.67 -9.15
N VAL A 64 17.09 8.45 -8.76
CA VAL A 64 16.08 7.43 -8.49
C VAL A 64 16.23 6.95 -7.05
N LYS A 65 15.16 7.05 -6.30
CA LYS A 65 15.07 6.51 -4.95
C LYS A 65 14.48 5.11 -5.00
N ARG A 66 15.15 4.17 -4.34
CA ARG A 66 14.68 2.79 -4.15
C ARG A 66 14.81 2.39 -2.68
N SER A 67 14.08 1.35 -2.28
CA SER A 67 14.19 0.79 -0.92
C SER A 67 15.57 0.13 -0.65
N ALA A 68 16.21 -0.42 -1.69
CA ALA A 68 17.44 -1.18 -1.60
C ALA A 68 18.69 -0.43 -2.12
N GLY A 69 18.66 0.91 -2.14
CA GLY A 69 19.75 1.75 -2.62
C GLY A 69 19.31 2.69 -3.73
N ASN A 70 19.84 3.90 -3.72
CA ASN A 70 19.52 4.92 -4.71
C ASN A 70 20.53 4.87 -5.85
N PHE A 71 20.15 5.38 -7.02
CA PHE A 71 21.12 5.67 -8.05
C PHE A 71 20.84 7.02 -8.70
N THR A 72 21.88 7.63 -9.22
CA THR A 72 21.83 8.85 -10.02
C THR A 72 22.46 8.58 -11.36
N PHE A 73 22.00 9.27 -12.40
CA PHE A 73 22.51 9.10 -13.74
C PHE A 73 22.68 10.42 -14.47
N ALA A 74 23.57 10.44 -15.43
CA ALA A 74 23.77 11.50 -16.39
C ALA A 74 24.08 10.91 -17.77
N LEU A 75 23.30 11.33 -18.77
CA LEU A 75 23.48 10.95 -20.19
C LEU A 75 23.82 12.20 -20.98
N TRP A 76 24.95 12.20 -21.69
CA TRP A 76 25.41 13.32 -22.54
C TRP A 76 26.23 12.78 -23.74
N GLU A 77 26.07 13.37 -24.86
CA GLU A 77 26.85 13.03 -26.07
C GLU A 77 26.97 11.50 -26.34
N GLY A 78 25.92 10.75 -26.04
CA GLY A 78 25.91 9.29 -26.16
C GLY A 78 26.69 8.53 -25.10
N ASN A 79 27.13 9.18 -24.01
CA ASN A 79 27.79 8.55 -22.87
C ASN A 79 26.83 8.53 -21.68
N LEU A 80 26.90 7.47 -20.88
CA LEU A 80 26.10 7.32 -19.66
C LEU A 80 27.00 7.12 -18.44
N ALA A 81 26.86 7.98 -17.45
CA ALA A 81 27.45 7.79 -16.12
C ALA A 81 26.33 7.46 -15.12
N VAL A 82 26.51 6.44 -14.34
CA VAL A 82 25.58 6.05 -13.27
C VAL A 82 26.36 5.88 -11.97
N CYS A 83 25.89 6.55 -10.91
CA CYS A 83 26.36 6.31 -9.56
C CYS A 83 25.31 5.49 -8.83
N ASP A 84 25.59 4.23 -8.54
CA ASP A 84 24.68 3.26 -7.92
C ASP A 84 25.17 2.92 -6.50
N GLU A 85 24.31 3.12 -5.50
CA GLU A 85 24.58 2.73 -4.10
C GLU A 85 24.35 1.23 -3.87
N GLY A 86 23.66 0.55 -4.81
CA GLY A 86 23.38 -0.87 -4.81
C GLY A 86 23.69 -1.48 -6.18
N ASP A 87 23.83 -2.78 -6.27
CA ASP A 87 24.19 -3.46 -7.53
C ASP A 87 23.01 -3.61 -8.51
N PHE A 88 21.98 -2.76 -8.43
CA PHE A 88 20.77 -2.88 -9.25
C PHE A 88 21.03 -2.62 -10.73
N VAL A 89 21.54 -1.43 -11.04
CA VAL A 89 21.80 -1.04 -12.44
C VAL A 89 22.82 -2.00 -13.05
N GLN A 90 23.82 -2.42 -12.26
CA GLN A 90 24.76 -3.44 -12.69
C GLN A 90 24.06 -4.75 -13.10
N GLY A 91 23.16 -5.28 -12.24
CA GLY A 91 22.45 -6.53 -12.53
C GLY A 91 21.63 -6.44 -13.81
N VAL A 92 20.99 -5.27 -14.07
CA VAL A 92 20.27 -5.02 -15.32
C VAL A 92 21.22 -5.02 -16.52
N LEU A 93 22.35 -4.29 -16.43
CA LEU A 93 23.30 -4.15 -17.54
C LEU A 93 24.03 -5.45 -17.85
N ASP A 94 24.40 -6.24 -16.82
CA ASP A 94 25.02 -7.56 -17.00
C ASP A 94 24.09 -8.53 -17.75
N GLY A 95 22.77 -8.42 -17.55
CA GLY A 95 21.76 -9.18 -18.31
C GLY A 95 21.60 -8.76 -19.78
N LEU A 96 22.15 -7.61 -20.17
CA LEU A 96 22.07 -7.06 -21.52
C LEU A 96 23.35 -7.23 -22.34
N VAL A 97 24.42 -7.75 -21.75
CA VAL A 97 25.68 -8.02 -22.42
C VAL A 97 25.46 -8.93 -23.63
N GLY A 98 26.08 -8.57 -24.77
CA GLY A 98 25.93 -9.26 -26.05
C GLY A 98 24.81 -8.75 -26.94
N ARG A 99 23.98 -7.80 -26.48
CA ARG A 99 22.97 -7.14 -27.32
C ARG A 99 23.51 -5.85 -27.93
N PRO A 100 23.04 -5.45 -29.15
CA PRO A 100 23.35 -4.14 -29.67
C PRO A 100 22.62 -3.08 -28.87
N LEU A 101 23.34 -2.30 -28.06
CA LEU A 101 22.75 -1.34 -27.13
C LEU A 101 23.56 -0.05 -27.11
N THR A 102 22.87 1.08 -27.16
CA THR A 102 23.43 2.42 -26.98
C THR A 102 23.48 2.80 -25.52
N ALA A 103 24.17 3.86 -25.15
CA ALA A 103 24.13 4.39 -23.77
C ALA A 103 22.73 4.83 -23.34
N GLY A 104 21.96 5.48 -24.27
CA GLY A 104 20.57 5.80 -24.03
C GLY A 104 19.69 4.57 -23.86
N GLY A 105 19.93 3.53 -24.68
CA GLY A 105 19.23 2.24 -24.54
C GLY A 105 19.52 1.53 -23.22
N ALA A 106 20.75 1.61 -22.71
CA ALA A 106 21.13 1.09 -21.40
C ALA A 106 20.40 1.83 -20.26
N LEU A 107 20.29 3.16 -20.36
CA LEU A 107 19.52 3.96 -19.44
C LEU A 107 18.02 3.57 -19.48
N CYS A 108 17.42 3.49 -20.66
CA CYS A 108 16.02 3.09 -20.81
C CYS A 108 15.75 1.72 -20.22
N ALA A 109 16.65 0.75 -20.39
CA ALA A 109 16.52 -0.58 -19.81
C ALA A 109 16.61 -0.55 -18.27
N ALA A 110 17.55 0.24 -17.72
CA ALA A 110 17.68 0.41 -16.27
C ALA A 110 16.43 1.07 -15.66
N LEU A 111 15.87 2.08 -16.33
CA LEU A 111 14.68 2.78 -15.91
C LEU A 111 13.41 1.90 -16.04
N ALA A 112 13.29 1.16 -17.13
CA ALA A 112 12.18 0.21 -17.31
C ALA A 112 12.17 -0.90 -16.25
N ALA A 113 13.35 -1.32 -15.77
CA ALA A 113 13.49 -2.32 -14.72
C ALA A 113 13.12 -1.80 -13.32
N LEU A 114 12.87 -0.50 -13.15
CA LEU A 114 12.32 0.09 -11.90
C LEU A 114 10.87 -0.28 -11.68
N LEU A 115 10.14 -0.46 -12.79
CA LEU A 115 8.75 -0.87 -12.74
C LEU A 115 8.71 -2.35 -12.36
N PRO A 116 8.06 -2.71 -11.24
CA PRO A 116 7.83 -4.12 -10.94
C PRO A 116 7.09 -4.76 -12.12
N PRO A 117 7.22 -6.09 -12.33
CA PRO A 117 6.33 -6.81 -13.21
C PRO A 117 4.90 -6.42 -12.82
N GLU A 118 4.16 -5.82 -13.75
CA GLU A 118 2.85 -5.19 -13.48
C GLU A 118 1.92 -6.13 -12.72
N THR A 119 2.03 -7.41 -12.99
CA THR A 119 1.20 -8.47 -12.45
C THR A 119 1.56 -8.87 -11.02
N GLU A 120 2.83 -9.08 -10.69
CA GLU A 120 3.20 -9.72 -9.41
C GLU A 120 3.02 -8.83 -8.17
N ALA A 121 3.34 -7.54 -8.26
CA ALA A 121 3.31 -6.65 -7.09
C ALA A 121 1.88 -6.24 -6.71
N VAL A 122 1.01 -6.00 -7.71
CA VAL A 122 -0.38 -5.62 -7.52
C VAL A 122 -1.20 -6.84 -7.15
N GLU A 123 -1.07 -7.95 -7.90
CA GLU A 123 -1.77 -9.22 -7.62
C GLU A 123 -1.49 -9.75 -6.19
N ALA A 124 -0.26 -9.64 -5.71
CA ALA A 124 0.05 -10.05 -4.34
C ALA A 124 -0.69 -9.19 -3.29
N LEU A 125 -0.84 -7.90 -3.54
CA LEU A 125 -1.59 -7.00 -2.65
C LEU A 125 -3.10 -7.17 -2.79
N GLU A 126 -3.60 -7.47 -3.99
CA GLU A 126 -5.00 -7.82 -4.25
C GLU A 126 -5.38 -9.11 -3.52
N ALA A 127 -4.59 -10.15 -3.63
CA ALA A 127 -4.81 -11.40 -2.90
C ALA A 127 -4.85 -11.21 -1.37
N LEU A 128 -4.00 -10.31 -0.84
CA LEU A 128 -4.05 -9.94 0.57
C LEU A 128 -5.33 -9.16 0.92
N ALA A 129 -5.81 -8.28 0.05
CA ALA A 129 -7.05 -7.53 0.25
C ALA A 129 -8.27 -8.45 0.20
N GLU A 130 -8.36 -9.38 -0.75
CA GLU A 130 -9.41 -10.40 -0.82
C GLU A 130 -9.45 -11.31 0.42
N ALA A 131 -8.27 -11.71 0.91
CA ALA A 131 -8.18 -12.47 2.16
C ALA A 131 -8.69 -11.65 3.36
N LEU A 132 -8.40 -10.34 3.41
CA LEU A 132 -8.93 -9.45 4.44
C LEU A 132 -10.44 -9.24 4.31
N GLU A 133 -10.99 -9.15 3.11
CA GLU A 133 -12.45 -9.07 2.90
C GLU A 133 -13.15 -10.31 3.46
N THR A 134 -12.64 -11.49 3.10
CA THR A 134 -13.16 -12.76 3.60
C THR A 134 -13.05 -12.83 5.13
N GLU A 135 -11.92 -12.42 5.71
CA GLU A 135 -11.72 -12.39 7.16
C GLU A 135 -12.67 -11.42 7.86
N ALA A 136 -12.95 -10.24 7.25
CA ALA A 136 -13.84 -9.21 7.80
C ALA A 136 -15.27 -9.71 8.08
N LEU A 137 -15.72 -10.73 7.32
CA LEU A 137 -17.03 -11.35 7.47
C LEU A 137 -17.08 -12.42 8.57
N THR A 138 -15.95 -12.77 9.18
CA THR A 138 -15.88 -13.83 10.19
C THR A 138 -16.10 -13.29 11.61
N GLU A 139 -16.71 -14.10 12.49
CA GLU A 139 -16.85 -13.77 13.92
C GLU A 139 -15.48 -13.59 14.61
N ALA A 140 -14.45 -14.29 14.13
CA ALA A 140 -13.10 -14.18 14.67
C ALA A 140 -12.50 -12.79 14.47
N ALA A 141 -12.80 -12.12 13.36
CA ALA A 141 -12.37 -10.75 13.11
C ALA A 141 -13.03 -9.76 14.09
N LEU A 142 -14.31 -9.97 14.40
CA LEU A 142 -15.09 -9.10 15.29
C LEU A 142 -14.67 -9.18 16.76
N THR A 143 -14.09 -10.31 17.16
CA THR A 143 -13.64 -10.55 18.54
C THR A 143 -12.15 -10.26 18.75
N SER A 144 -11.37 -10.19 17.67
CA SER A 144 -9.92 -10.02 17.71
C SER A 144 -9.50 -8.62 17.25
N ASN A 145 -8.71 -7.93 18.07
CA ASN A 145 -8.12 -6.63 17.69
C ASN A 145 -7.01 -6.75 16.62
N ARG A 146 -6.77 -7.94 16.06
CA ARG A 146 -5.70 -8.21 15.07
C ARG A 146 -6.08 -7.79 13.65
N PHE A 147 -7.36 -7.85 13.30
CA PHE A 147 -7.84 -7.51 11.96
C PHE A 147 -7.49 -6.06 11.58
N GLY A 148 -7.74 -5.10 12.48
CA GLY A 148 -7.41 -3.70 12.25
C GLY A 148 -5.91 -3.47 11.99
N GLY A 149 -5.04 -4.24 12.67
CA GLY A 149 -3.59 -4.22 12.44
C GLY A 149 -3.20 -4.71 11.05
N LYS A 150 -3.73 -5.86 10.61
CA LYS A 150 -3.50 -6.41 9.27
C LYS A 150 -3.95 -5.45 8.17
N LEU A 151 -5.16 -4.91 8.30
CA LEU A 151 -5.70 -3.94 7.34
C LEU A 151 -4.83 -2.69 7.25
N LEU A 152 -4.32 -2.19 8.39
CA LEU A 152 -3.41 -1.05 8.41
C LEU A 152 -2.08 -1.35 7.71
N ASP A 153 -1.54 -2.55 7.89
CA ASP A 153 -0.25 -2.95 7.29
C ASP A 153 -0.36 -3.09 5.77
N VAL A 154 -1.42 -3.72 5.26
CA VAL A 154 -1.69 -3.78 3.80
C VAL A 154 -1.91 -2.37 3.24
N ARG A 155 -2.68 -1.53 3.92
CA ARG A 155 -2.89 -0.13 3.52
C ARG A 155 -1.58 0.67 3.44
N LYS A 156 -0.64 0.46 4.38
CA LYS A 156 0.67 1.11 4.33
C LYS A 156 1.48 0.66 3.10
N GLN A 157 1.45 -0.63 2.78
CA GLN A 157 2.14 -1.19 1.62
C GLN A 157 1.57 -0.62 0.31
N VAL A 158 0.25 -0.65 0.13
CA VAL A 158 -0.44 -0.06 -1.02
C VAL A 158 -0.14 1.43 -1.15
N SER A 159 -0.18 2.19 -0.03
CA SER A 159 0.12 3.62 -0.05
C SER A 159 1.60 3.93 -0.35
N ALA A 160 2.51 3.03 0.02
CA ALA A 160 3.93 3.16 -0.31
C ALA A 160 4.16 2.91 -1.81
N LEU A 161 3.54 1.85 -2.35
CA LEU A 161 3.60 1.52 -3.78
C LEU A 161 2.97 2.64 -4.63
N ALA A 162 1.80 3.14 -4.28
CA ALA A 162 1.13 4.24 -4.99
C ALA A 162 2.01 5.50 -5.05
N ARG A 163 2.67 5.87 -3.94
CA ARG A 163 3.60 7.01 -3.93
C ARG A 163 4.83 6.77 -4.80
N TYR A 164 5.33 5.54 -4.81
CA TYR A 164 6.47 5.18 -5.65
C TYR A 164 6.10 5.25 -7.13
N CYS A 165 4.95 4.68 -7.52
CA CYS A 165 4.45 4.73 -8.90
C CYS A 165 4.21 6.18 -9.36
N ALA A 166 3.64 7.04 -8.50
CA ALA A 166 3.46 8.45 -8.81
C ALA A 166 4.81 9.17 -9.08
N GLN A 167 5.84 8.92 -8.26
CA GLN A 167 7.16 9.50 -8.48
C GLN A 167 7.83 8.98 -9.76
N LEU A 168 7.59 7.73 -10.14
CA LEU A 168 8.08 7.18 -11.39
C LEU A 168 7.36 7.79 -12.59
N GLU A 169 6.06 7.96 -12.51
CA GLU A 169 5.24 8.61 -13.54
C GLU A 169 5.74 10.02 -13.80
N ASP A 170 5.84 10.86 -12.73
CA ASP A 170 6.36 12.23 -12.82
C ASP A 170 7.77 12.24 -13.45
N MET A 171 8.65 11.33 -13.03
CA MET A 171 10.00 11.21 -13.58
C MET A 171 10.02 10.82 -15.08
N PHE A 172 9.14 9.90 -15.49
CA PHE A 172 9.04 9.52 -16.92
C PHE A 172 8.43 10.62 -17.78
N GLU A 173 7.52 11.44 -17.24
CA GLU A 173 6.99 12.63 -17.88
C GLU A 173 8.11 13.65 -18.11
N ASP A 174 8.86 13.99 -17.04
CA ASP A 174 10.04 14.86 -17.13
C ASP A 174 11.08 14.37 -18.17
N LEU A 175 11.32 13.04 -18.20
CA LEU A 175 12.22 12.41 -19.17
C LEU A 175 11.68 12.47 -20.61
N GLY A 176 10.37 12.34 -20.77
CA GLY A 176 9.71 12.46 -22.08
C GLY A 176 9.86 13.87 -22.66
N ASP A 177 9.69 14.89 -21.85
CA ASP A 177 9.89 16.29 -22.25
C ASP A 177 11.37 16.57 -22.54
N ALA A 178 12.26 16.12 -21.67
CA ALA A 178 13.71 16.24 -21.82
C ALA A 178 14.24 15.49 -23.08
N ALA A 179 13.62 14.39 -23.45
CA ALA A 179 14.00 13.60 -24.63
C ALA A 179 13.84 14.38 -25.97
N GLN A 180 12.94 15.38 -25.99
CA GLN A 180 12.75 16.24 -27.17
C GLN A 180 13.90 17.23 -27.36
N GLU A 181 14.61 17.57 -26.29
CA GLU A 181 15.72 18.54 -26.27
C GLU A 181 17.10 17.86 -26.33
N THR A 182 17.15 16.54 -26.07
CA THR A 182 18.40 15.77 -25.99
C THR A 182 18.57 14.82 -27.17
N ALA A 183 19.81 14.35 -27.41
CA ALA A 183 20.17 13.44 -28.50
C ALA A 183 19.71 11.98 -28.31
N LEU A 184 18.54 11.75 -27.70
CA LEU A 184 17.93 10.43 -27.64
C LEU A 184 17.39 10.03 -29.03
N SER A 185 17.58 8.76 -29.39
CA SER A 185 16.99 8.24 -30.62
C SER A 185 15.46 8.13 -30.50
N PRO A 186 14.71 8.17 -31.59
CA PRO A 186 13.26 8.00 -31.56
C PRO A 186 12.81 6.67 -30.92
N ALA A 187 13.62 5.62 -30.97
CA ALA A 187 13.36 4.34 -30.35
C ALA A 187 13.49 4.41 -28.80
N GLU A 188 14.49 5.13 -28.31
CA GLU A 188 14.72 5.36 -26.88
C GLU A 188 13.64 6.24 -26.27
N ALA A 189 13.28 7.34 -26.95
CA ALA A 189 12.18 8.20 -26.56
C ALA A 189 10.85 7.42 -26.46
N ARG A 190 10.58 6.54 -27.43
CA ARG A 190 9.41 5.67 -27.41
C ARG A 190 9.45 4.67 -26.24
N SER A 191 10.63 4.11 -25.93
CA SER A 191 10.80 3.20 -24.78
C SER A 191 10.52 3.90 -23.45
N LEU A 192 10.96 5.15 -23.30
CA LEU A 192 10.64 5.97 -22.12
C LEU A 192 9.14 6.25 -22.01
N ALA A 193 8.49 6.64 -23.12
CA ALA A 193 7.06 6.89 -23.16
C ALA A 193 6.25 5.65 -22.74
N LEU A 194 6.61 4.47 -23.27
CA LEU A 194 5.97 3.20 -22.87
C LEU A 194 6.19 2.89 -21.39
N SER A 195 7.35 3.22 -20.84
CA SER A 195 7.60 3.04 -19.40
C SER A 195 6.77 4.01 -18.55
N GLY A 196 6.56 5.24 -19.02
CA GLY A 196 5.65 6.22 -18.42
C GLY A 196 4.20 5.72 -18.40
N GLU A 197 3.71 5.22 -19.54
CA GLU A 197 2.36 4.61 -19.60
C GLU A 197 2.19 3.42 -18.64
N ARG A 198 3.24 2.60 -18.46
CA ARG A 198 3.23 1.51 -17.49
C ARG A 198 3.21 2.02 -16.05
N ALA A 199 3.97 3.06 -15.73
CA ALA A 199 3.95 3.70 -14.43
C ALA A 199 2.57 4.28 -14.11
N HIS A 200 1.93 4.91 -15.09
CA HIS A 200 0.57 5.43 -14.99
C HIS A 200 -0.43 4.33 -14.69
N ARG A 201 -0.44 3.21 -15.45
CA ARG A 201 -1.34 2.08 -15.19
C ARG A 201 -1.15 1.50 -13.78
N LEU A 202 0.10 1.25 -13.38
CA LEU A 202 0.39 0.76 -12.02
C LEU A 202 -0.10 1.70 -10.92
N ARG A 203 -0.03 3.01 -11.15
CA ARG A 203 -0.58 4.00 -10.23
C ARG A 203 -2.09 3.91 -10.14
N GLU A 204 -2.80 3.82 -11.28
CA GLU A 204 -4.25 3.66 -11.33
C GLU A 204 -4.69 2.38 -10.59
N ASP A 205 -4.04 1.25 -10.82
CA ASP A 205 -4.33 -0.02 -10.15
C ASP A 205 -4.12 0.08 -8.64
N THR A 206 -3.04 0.73 -8.20
CA THR A 206 -2.80 0.95 -6.76
C THR A 206 -3.80 1.91 -6.12
N LEU A 207 -4.34 2.87 -6.86
CA LEU A 207 -5.42 3.75 -6.39
C LEU A 207 -6.73 2.97 -6.26
N GLY A 208 -7.07 2.13 -7.23
CA GLY A 208 -8.21 1.21 -7.15
C GLY A 208 -8.13 0.28 -5.94
N LEU A 209 -6.96 -0.31 -5.72
CA LEU A 209 -6.73 -1.16 -4.56
C LEU A 209 -6.85 -0.41 -3.21
N ARG A 210 -6.42 0.84 -3.17
CA ARG A 210 -6.60 1.70 -1.99
C ARG A 210 -8.07 1.95 -1.69
N GLU A 211 -8.88 2.17 -2.73
CA GLU A 211 -10.33 2.35 -2.59
C GLU A 211 -11.00 1.05 -2.12
N TYR A 212 -10.60 -0.08 -2.67
CA TYR A 212 -11.07 -1.39 -2.23
C TYR A 212 -10.79 -1.66 -0.74
N LEU A 213 -9.59 -1.30 -0.26
CA LEU A 213 -9.27 -1.40 1.18
C LEU A 213 -10.14 -0.48 2.06
N LEU A 214 -10.61 0.67 1.54
CA LEU A 214 -11.56 1.51 2.25
C LEU A 214 -12.93 0.83 2.34
N GLN A 215 -13.40 0.19 1.27
CA GLN A 215 -14.65 -0.58 1.27
C GLN A 215 -14.61 -1.76 2.26
N ILE A 216 -13.49 -2.48 2.33
CA ILE A 216 -13.29 -3.54 3.34
C ILE A 216 -13.38 -2.98 4.76
N ARG A 217 -12.80 -1.80 5.01
CA ARG A 217 -12.91 -1.14 6.30
C ARG A 217 -14.35 -0.78 6.65
N GLU A 218 -15.10 -0.25 5.69
CA GLU A 218 -16.51 0.10 5.88
C GLU A 218 -17.35 -1.15 6.14
N LEU A 219 -17.11 -2.22 5.39
CA LEU A 219 -17.74 -3.52 5.61
C LEU A 219 -17.49 -4.02 7.04
N TYR A 220 -16.25 -4.00 7.49
CA TYR A 220 -15.87 -4.40 8.85
C TYR A 220 -16.56 -3.54 9.92
N GLN A 221 -16.63 -2.21 9.72
CA GLN A 221 -17.34 -1.31 10.65
C GLN A 221 -18.85 -1.59 10.68
N ALA A 222 -19.45 -1.90 9.53
CA ALA A 222 -20.85 -2.28 9.44
C ALA A 222 -21.13 -3.58 10.22
N GLN A 223 -20.25 -4.58 10.11
CA GLN A 223 -20.37 -5.84 10.87
C GLN A 223 -20.28 -5.60 12.39
N ILE A 224 -19.33 -4.75 12.84
CA ILE A 224 -19.27 -4.34 14.25
C ILE A 224 -20.58 -3.69 14.69
N GLY A 225 -21.15 -2.80 13.88
CA GLY A 225 -22.43 -2.12 14.16
C GLY A 225 -23.59 -3.11 14.28
N ILE A 226 -23.66 -4.10 13.39
CA ILE A 226 -24.66 -5.18 13.45
C ILE A 226 -24.50 -5.95 14.77
N ARG A 227 -23.29 -6.35 15.12
CA ARG A 227 -23.02 -7.10 16.35
C ARG A 227 -23.34 -6.30 17.60
N GLN A 228 -22.99 -5.01 17.63
CA GLN A 228 -23.37 -4.12 18.75
C GLN A 228 -24.88 -4.03 18.89
N ASN A 229 -25.62 -3.92 17.79
CA ASN A 229 -27.07 -3.87 17.80
C ASN A 229 -27.69 -5.19 18.32
N GLU A 230 -27.12 -6.34 17.96
CA GLU A 230 -27.54 -7.64 18.51
C GLU A 230 -27.35 -7.72 20.03
N ILE A 231 -26.18 -7.29 20.53
CA ILE A 231 -25.90 -7.26 21.97
C ILE A 231 -26.86 -6.30 22.68
N MET A 232 -27.12 -5.11 22.10
CA MET A 232 -28.07 -4.15 22.66
C MET A 232 -29.51 -4.71 22.68
N LYS A 233 -29.93 -5.42 21.63
CA LYS A 233 -31.23 -6.12 21.62
C LYS A 233 -31.33 -7.14 22.74
N PHE A 234 -30.30 -8.00 22.88
CA PHE A 234 -30.25 -8.99 23.94
C PHE A 234 -30.34 -8.35 25.32
N LEU A 235 -29.51 -7.32 25.57
CA LEU A 235 -29.52 -6.60 26.85
C LEU A 235 -30.89 -5.96 27.12
N THR A 236 -31.53 -5.37 26.12
CA THR A 236 -32.86 -4.77 26.24
C THR A 236 -33.91 -5.82 26.62
N VAL A 237 -33.87 -7.00 25.99
CA VAL A 237 -34.80 -8.10 26.34
C VAL A 237 -34.61 -8.53 27.78
N VAL A 238 -33.36 -8.77 28.20
CA VAL A 238 -33.04 -9.19 29.59
C VAL A 238 -33.52 -8.13 30.58
N THR A 239 -33.13 -6.86 30.38
CA THR A 239 -33.50 -5.80 31.34
C THR A 239 -35.02 -5.58 31.41
N THR A 240 -35.73 -5.65 30.27
CA THR A 240 -37.19 -5.47 30.23
C THR A 240 -37.93 -6.60 30.96
N ILE A 241 -37.38 -7.82 30.93
CA ILE A 241 -37.98 -8.96 31.70
C ILE A 241 -37.68 -8.82 33.19
N PHE A 242 -36.42 -8.53 33.55
CA PHE A 242 -36.00 -8.55 34.96
C PHE A 242 -36.43 -7.31 35.76
N LEU A 243 -36.57 -6.12 35.11
CA LEU A 243 -36.93 -4.88 35.79
C LEU A 243 -38.28 -5.00 36.57
N PRO A 244 -39.40 -5.42 35.95
CA PRO A 244 -40.66 -5.58 36.68
C PRO A 244 -40.62 -6.69 37.73
N LEU A 245 -39.89 -7.77 37.48
CA LEU A 245 -39.71 -8.85 38.45
C LEU A 245 -38.93 -8.38 39.69
N THR A 246 -37.86 -7.61 39.47
CA THR A 246 -37.04 -7.03 40.55
C THR A 246 -37.85 -6.03 41.35
N LEU A 247 -38.71 -5.22 40.70
CA LEU A 247 -39.62 -4.30 41.37
C LEU A 247 -40.60 -5.07 42.28
N LEU A 248 -41.23 -6.14 41.74
CA LEU A 248 -42.14 -6.98 42.55
C LEU A 248 -41.41 -7.62 43.70
N ALA A 249 -40.26 -8.25 43.48
CA ALA A 249 -39.48 -8.88 44.52
C ALA A 249 -38.99 -7.89 45.60
N GLY A 250 -38.58 -6.68 45.14
CA GLY A 250 -38.17 -5.61 46.05
C GLY A 250 -39.32 -5.05 46.87
N TRP A 251 -40.50 -4.86 46.28
CA TRP A 251 -41.67 -4.36 46.98
C TRP A 251 -42.16 -5.32 48.07
N TYR A 252 -42.31 -6.59 47.73
CA TYR A 252 -42.73 -7.63 48.69
C TYR A 252 -41.60 -8.15 49.61
N GLY A 253 -40.34 -7.78 49.31
CA GLY A 253 -39.19 -8.04 50.18
C GLY A 253 -38.99 -6.97 51.26
N MET A 254 -39.82 -5.94 51.34
CA MET A 254 -39.72 -4.88 52.35
C MET A 254 -40.26 -5.37 53.70
N ASN A 255 -39.54 -5.04 54.77
CA ASN A 255 -39.90 -5.44 56.14
C ASN A 255 -40.93 -4.49 56.79
N PHE A 256 -41.96 -4.08 56.08
CA PHE A 256 -43.04 -3.25 56.63
C PHE A 256 -44.07 -4.13 57.35
N THR A 257 -44.38 -3.79 58.60
CA THR A 257 -45.34 -4.52 59.43
C THR A 257 -46.81 -4.29 59.03
N GLY A 258 -47.08 -3.35 58.16
CA GLY A 258 -48.45 -2.95 57.72
C GLY A 258 -48.84 -3.44 56.33
N MET A 259 -48.31 -4.56 55.84
CA MET A 259 -48.67 -5.15 54.55
C MET A 259 -49.69 -6.27 54.71
N PRO A 260 -51.03 -6.03 54.57
CA PRO A 260 -52.07 -7.03 54.76
C PRO A 260 -51.97 -8.18 53.75
N GLU A 261 -51.38 -7.95 52.57
CA GLU A 261 -51.22 -8.93 51.49
C GLU A 261 -50.27 -10.09 51.89
N LEU A 262 -49.30 -9.85 52.79
CA LEU A 262 -48.37 -10.86 53.27
C LEU A 262 -49.04 -11.87 54.23
N ALA A 263 -50.14 -11.50 54.90
CA ALA A 263 -50.90 -12.36 55.74
C ALA A 263 -51.93 -13.22 54.97
N TRP A 264 -52.09 -12.97 53.64
CA TRP A 264 -53.09 -13.69 52.87
C TRP A 264 -52.53 -15.05 52.37
N PRO A 265 -53.22 -16.17 52.54
CA PRO A 265 -52.70 -17.49 52.18
C PRO A 265 -52.40 -17.70 50.72
N TRP A 266 -53.11 -16.94 49.86
CA TRP A 266 -52.94 -16.95 48.39
C TRP A 266 -51.99 -15.88 47.88
N GLY A 267 -51.44 -15.04 48.73
CA GLY A 267 -50.55 -13.94 48.32
C GLY A 267 -49.31 -14.42 47.58
N TYR A 268 -48.59 -15.41 48.10
CA TYR A 268 -47.39 -15.98 47.51
C TYR A 268 -47.65 -16.68 46.15
N PRO A 269 -48.65 -17.58 46.01
CA PRO A 269 -49.04 -18.13 44.72
C PRO A 269 -49.44 -17.09 43.67
N LEU A 270 -50.12 -16.01 44.09
CA LEU A 270 -50.52 -14.92 43.20
C LEU A 270 -49.31 -14.18 42.64
N ILE A 271 -48.33 -13.86 43.47
CA ILE A 271 -47.11 -13.18 43.03
C ILE A 271 -46.35 -14.01 41.99
N ILE A 272 -46.23 -15.34 42.23
CA ILE A 272 -45.62 -16.26 41.28
C ILE A 272 -46.40 -16.23 39.94
N PHE A 273 -47.73 -16.33 40.00
CA PHE A 273 -48.57 -16.29 38.78
C PHE A 273 -48.40 -14.98 38.00
N VAL A 274 -48.45 -13.82 38.68
CA VAL A 274 -48.22 -12.51 38.07
C VAL A 274 -46.84 -12.41 37.44
N SER A 275 -45.80 -12.91 38.12
CA SER A 275 -44.43 -12.94 37.58
C SER A 275 -44.33 -13.76 36.31
N LEU A 276 -44.96 -14.95 36.25
CA LEU A 276 -45.00 -15.78 35.05
C LEU A 276 -45.77 -15.12 33.90
N VAL A 277 -46.87 -14.45 34.22
CA VAL A 277 -47.63 -13.69 33.20
C VAL A 277 -46.79 -12.56 32.61
N ILE A 278 -46.07 -11.81 33.44
CA ILE A 278 -45.17 -10.73 32.99
C ILE A 278 -44.11 -11.29 32.04
N VAL A 279 -43.44 -12.40 32.43
CA VAL A 279 -42.41 -13.04 31.57
C VAL A 279 -43.03 -13.50 30.26
N ALA A 280 -44.19 -14.16 30.31
CA ALA A 280 -44.87 -14.64 29.10
C ALA A 280 -45.27 -13.49 28.16
N LEU A 281 -45.80 -12.39 28.71
CA LEU A 281 -46.15 -11.19 27.93
C LEU A 281 -44.92 -10.53 27.31
N CYS A 282 -43.81 -10.43 28.05
CA CYS A 282 -42.56 -9.88 27.53
C CYS A 282 -42.02 -10.74 26.38
N ILE A 283 -41.94 -12.07 26.54
CA ILE A 283 -41.46 -13.00 25.51
C ILE A 283 -42.38 -12.93 24.28
N TRP A 284 -43.71 -12.92 24.47
CA TRP A 284 -44.64 -12.79 23.36
C TRP A 284 -44.46 -11.46 22.62
N TYR A 285 -44.30 -10.34 23.33
CA TYR A 285 -44.06 -9.03 22.71
C TYR A 285 -42.77 -8.99 21.90
N PHE A 286 -41.63 -9.49 22.44
CA PHE A 286 -40.35 -9.49 21.75
C PHE A 286 -40.35 -10.42 20.52
N ARG A 287 -41.00 -11.59 20.62
CA ARG A 287 -41.17 -12.48 19.46
C ARG A 287 -42.00 -11.81 18.36
N ARG A 288 -43.07 -11.12 18.72
CA ARG A 288 -43.91 -10.40 17.73
C ARG A 288 -43.15 -9.26 17.04
N LYS A 289 -42.21 -8.62 17.74
CA LYS A 289 -41.37 -7.52 17.22
C LYS A 289 -40.11 -8.00 16.54
N LYS A 290 -39.87 -9.31 16.39
CA LYS A 290 -38.66 -9.91 15.80
C LYS A 290 -37.37 -9.43 16.48
N PHE A 291 -37.41 -9.24 17.81
CA PHE A 291 -36.23 -8.97 18.63
C PHE A 291 -35.52 -10.26 19.04
N LEU A 292 -36.26 -11.35 19.09
CA LEU A 292 -35.83 -12.73 19.34
C LEU A 292 -36.04 -13.56 18.08
#